data_6054fd86053e06e42381e596d260131b
#
_entry.id   6054fd86053e06e42381e596d260131b
#
_cell.length_a   1.000
_cell.length_b   1.000
_cell.length_c   1.000
_cell.angle_alpha   90.00
_cell.angle_beta   90.00
_cell.angle_gamma   90.00
#
_symmetry.space_group_name_H-M   'P 1'
#
loop_
_entity.id
_entity.type
_entity.pdbx_description
1 polymer ?
#
loop_
_entity_poly.entity_id
_entity_poly.type
_entity_poly.pdbx_seq_one_letter_code
_entity_poly.pdbx_strand_id
1 'polypeptide(L)'
;SAPVHFTAIVRRYFEGLAAIEGDELGKWMRSFDTTDRGEHAQKVVSDASPLWNSMMRDSISPTMLSAGVRNNVIPAEARANLNIRLLPGDTIDVLLAELTKLVNDPQIKFEVQQDAGLAAPPSSLETDLYATISKVASAQFANAPALPFMSTGATDSAQLRLHNVQAYGLVPFPVTE
;
A
#
# COMPACT_ATOMS: atom_id res chain seq x y z
N SER A 1 12.13 7.21 0.96
CA SER A 1 10.90 6.47 0.73
C SER A 1 11.18 5.31 -0.21
N ALA A 2 10.45 4.21 -0.08
CA ALA A 2 10.52 3.10 -1.02
C ALA A 2 10.17 3.55 -2.45
N PRO A 3 10.67 2.89 -3.49
CA PRO A 3 10.31 3.20 -4.86
C PRO A 3 8.81 3.00 -5.09
N VAL A 4 8.26 3.74 -6.05
CA VAL A 4 6.87 3.53 -6.48
C VAL A 4 6.81 2.26 -7.31
N HIS A 5 5.83 1.41 -6.98
CA HIS A 5 5.40 0.36 -7.89
C HIS A 5 3.89 0.13 -7.80
N PHE A 6 3.28 -0.34 -8.86
CA PHE A 6 1.84 -0.50 -8.93
C PHE A 6 1.46 -1.97 -8.96
N THR A 7 0.67 -2.39 -7.98
CA THR A 7 -0.06 -3.66 -8.10
C THR A 7 -1.16 -3.53 -9.18
N ALA A 8 -1.61 -4.64 -9.73
CA ALA A 8 -2.69 -4.62 -10.74
C ALA A 8 -3.97 -3.95 -10.21
N ILE A 9 -4.28 -4.14 -8.93
CA ILE A 9 -5.46 -3.53 -8.28
C ILE A 9 -5.31 -2.01 -8.18
N VAL A 10 -4.15 -1.53 -7.73
CA VAL A 10 -3.88 -0.10 -7.57
C VAL A 10 -3.84 0.60 -8.93
N ARG A 11 -3.27 -0.06 -9.94
CA ARG A 11 -3.30 0.45 -11.32
C ARG A 11 -4.75 0.63 -11.80
N ARG A 12 -5.58 -0.41 -11.65
CA ARG A 12 -6.99 -0.36 -12.04
C ARG A 12 -7.77 0.72 -11.30
N TYR A 13 -7.46 0.95 -10.01
CA TYR A 13 -8.04 2.05 -9.24
C TYR A 13 -7.72 3.41 -9.86
N PHE A 14 -6.43 3.70 -10.11
CA PHE A 14 -6.04 4.99 -10.67
C PHE A 14 -6.51 5.20 -12.12
N GLU A 15 -6.56 4.16 -12.94
CA GLU A 15 -7.15 4.22 -14.28
C GLU A 15 -8.63 4.62 -14.22
N GLY A 16 -9.38 3.99 -13.31
CA GLY A 16 -10.79 4.31 -13.12
C GLY A 16 -11.01 5.70 -12.53
N LEU A 17 -10.20 6.09 -11.54
CA LEU A 17 -10.26 7.41 -10.93
C LEU A 17 -9.92 8.50 -11.95
N ALA A 18 -8.87 8.30 -12.75
CA ALA A 18 -8.48 9.22 -13.82
C ALA A 18 -9.54 9.40 -14.91
N ALA A 19 -10.45 8.43 -15.08
CA ALA A 19 -11.58 8.56 -16.01
C ALA A 19 -12.69 9.45 -15.44
N ILE A 20 -12.82 9.54 -14.11
CA ILE A 20 -13.79 10.37 -13.40
C ILE A 20 -13.25 11.77 -13.20
N GLU A 21 -12.00 11.86 -12.73
CA GLU A 21 -11.29 13.13 -12.52
C GLU A 21 -10.91 13.75 -13.87
N GLY A 22 -11.68 14.75 -14.31
CA GLY A 22 -11.43 15.45 -15.56
C GLY A 22 -10.36 16.54 -15.49
N ASP A 23 -9.78 16.76 -14.33
CA ASP A 23 -8.85 17.84 -14.01
C ASP A 23 -7.37 17.51 -14.30
N GLU A 24 -6.45 18.35 -13.81
CA GLU A 24 -5.01 18.15 -13.92
C GLU A 24 -4.53 16.87 -13.22
N LEU A 25 -5.16 16.50 -12.09
CA LEU A 25 -4.77 15.32 -11.33
C LEU A 25 -5.07 14.03 -12.09
N GLY A 26 -6.25 13.95 -12.75
CA GLY A 26 -6.57 12.84 -13.66
C GLY A 26 -5.60 12.73 -14.85
N LYS A 27 -5.08 13.85 -15.35
CA LYS A 27 -4.02 13.83 -16.39
C LYS A 27 -2.72 13.24 -15.87
N TRP A 28 -2.32 13.57 -14.63
CA TRP A 28 -1.14 12.98 -14.00
C TRP A 28 -1.30 11.48 -13.75
N MET A 29 -2.45 11.03 -13.28
CA MET A 29 -2.73 9.59 -13.09
C MET A 29 -2.61 8.80 -14.40
N ARG A 30 -2.99 9.37 -15.53
CA ARG A 30 -2.81 8.77 -16.87
C ARG A 30 -1.36 8.76 -17.36
N SER A 31 -0.47 9.50 -16.71
CA SER A 31 0.92 9.68 -17.14
C SER A 31 1.93 8.83 -16.37
N PHE A 32 1.50 7.95 -15.47
CA PHE A 32 2.39 7.17 -14.60
C PHE A 32 3.44 6.33 -15.34
N ASP A 33 3.12 5.83 -16.51
CA ASP A 33 3.98 4.95 -17.30
C ASP A 33 4.71 5.66 -18.45
N THR A 34 4.60 6.98 -18.55
CA THR A 34 5.32 7.73 -19.57
C THR A 34 6.78 7.91 -19.17
N THR A 35 7.69 7.71 -20.14
CA THR A 35 9.15 7.73 -19.91
C THR A 35 9.69 9.09 -19.49
N ASP A 36 9.02 10.16 -19.87
CA ASP A 36 9.44 11.55 -19.64
C ASP A 36 8.74 12.25 -18.47
N ARG A 37 7.57 11.75 -18.07
CA ARG A 37 6.71 12.38 -17.04
C ARG A 37 6.30 11.45 -15.90
N GLY A 38 6.54 10.15 -16.01
CA GLY A 38 6.04 9.15 -15.07
C GLY A 38 6.48 9.42 -13.63
N GLU A 39 7.76 9.66 -13.38
CA GLU A 39 8.26 9.96 -12.04
C GLU A 39 7.66 11.25 -11.45
N HIS A 40 7.52 12.29 -12.29
CA HIS A 40 6.89 13.53 -11.88
C HIS A 40 5.42 13.34 -11.58
N ALA A 41 4.69 12.60 -12.42
CA ALA A 41 3.29 12.25 -12.20
C ALA A 41 3.07 11.48 -10.91
N GLN A 42 3.91 10.48 -10.65
CA GLN A 42 3.90 9.71 -9.40
C GLN A 42 4.12 10.61 -8.18
N LYS A 43 5.05 11.55 -8.29
CA LYS A 43 5.29 12.51 -7.21
C LYS A 43 4.09 13.42 -6.98
N VAL A 44 3.51 14.01 -8.03
CA VAL A 44 2.34 14.90 -7.92
C VAL A 44 1.17 14.18 -7.25
N VAL A 45 0.86 12.95 -7.69
CA VAL A 45 -0.25 12.17 -7.12
C VAL A 45 0.05 11.71 -5.68
N SER A 46 1.31 11.36 -5.38
CA SER A 46 1.73 11.03 -4.01
C SER A 46 1.59 12.22 -3.06
N ASP A 47 1.94 13.42 -3.52
CA ASP A 47 1.87 14.64 -2.71
C ASP A 47 0.43 15.13 -2.52
N ALA A 48 -0.47 14.79 -3.44
CA ALA A 48 -1.88 15.17 -3.38
C ALA A 48 -2.65 14.42 -2.29
N SER A 49 -2.28 13.17 -1.97
CA SER A 49 -2.94 12.38 -0.94
C SER A 49 -2.00 11.39 -0.27
N PRO A 50 -1.86 11.45 1.08
CA PRO A 50 -1.12 10.44 1.85
C PRO A 50 -1.67 9.02 1.63
N LEU A 51 -2.97 8.88 1.41
CA LEU A 51 -3.61 7.62 1.12
C LEU A 51 -3.11 7.04 -0.22
N TRP A 52 -3.12 7.85 -1.28
CA TRP A 52 -2.61 7.42 -2.57
C TRP A 52 -1.12 7.10 -2.54
N ASN A 53 -0.34 7.92 -1.83
CA ASN A 53 1.07 7.63 -1.61
C ASN A 53 1.30 6.25 -0.97
N SER A 54 0.49 5.88 0.03
CA SER A 54 0.59 4.58 0.71
C SER A 54 0.08 3.39 -0.11
N MET A 55 -0.70 3.64 -1.17
CA MET A 55 -1.12 2.61 -2.13
C MET A 55 -0.06 2.33 -3.20
N MET A 56 0.89 3.24 -3.40
CA MET A 56 1.87 3.18 -4.49
C MET A 56 3.24 2.67 -4.05
N ARG A 57 3.48 2.46 -2.77
CA ARG A 57 4.80 2.03 -2.27
C ARG A 57 4.72 1.38 -0.90
N ASP A 58 5.70 0.58 -0.58
CA ASP A 58 5.90 0.11 0.77
C ASP A 58 6.14 1.27 1.72
N SER A 59 5.62 1.16 2.93
CA SER A 59 5.85 2.16 3.96
C SER A 59 6.70 1.60 5.09
N ILE A 60 7.66 2.42 5.56
CA ILE A 60 8.54 2.09 6.66
C ILE A 60 8.47 3.25 7.66
N SER A 61 7.97 2.96 8.86
CA SER A 61 7.78 3.93 9.93
C SER A 61 8.56 3.51 11.17
N PRO A 62 9.60 4.26 11.58
CA PRO A 62 10.23 4.03 12.88
C PRO A 62 9.26 4.43 13.98
N THR A 63 8.84 3.46 14.78
CA THR A 63 7.81 3.66 15.81
C THR A 63 8.38 3.70 17.21
N MET A 64 9.53 3.03 17.45
CA MET A 64 10.19 3.01 18.73
C MET A 64 11.70 3.07 18.55
N LEU A 65 12.37 3.80 19.46
CA LEU A 65 13.82 3.82 19.58
C LEU A 65 14.18 3.59 21.04
N SER A 66 15.19 2.80 21.29
CA SER A 66 15.71 2.57 22.64
C SER A 66 17.22 2.42 22.63
N ALA A 67 17.88 3.08 23.59
CA ALA A 67 19.31 2.95 23.83
C ALA A 67 19.65 3.48 25.23
N GLY A 68 20.68 2.88 25.84
CA GLY A 68 21.24 3.35 27.10
C GLY A 68 20.37 3.08 28.33
N VAL A 69 21.01 3.12 29.49
CA VAL A 69 20.39 2.89 30.80
C VAL A 69 20.82 3.93 31.85
N ARG A 70 21.84 4.74 31.56
CA ARG A 70 22.39 5.76 32.48
C ARG A 70 22.96 6.93 31.68
N ASN A 71 22.89 8.13 32.28
CA ASN A 71 23.31 9.38 31.63
C ASN A 71 24.80 9.48 31.30
N ASN A 72 25.64 8.74 32.01
CA ASN A 72 27.10 8.80 31.90
C ASN A 72 27.72 7.52 31.32
N VAL A 73 26.91 6.68 30.68
CA VAL A 73 27.36 5.43 30.05
C VAL A 73 26.92 5.43 28.57
N ILE A 74 27.90 5.27 27.69
CA ILE A 74 27.65 5.08 26.26
C ILE A 74 26.98 3.71 26.06
N PRO A 75 25.83 3.62 25.41
CA PRO A 75 25.15 2.35 25.16
C PRO A 75 25.97 1.40 24.31
N ALA A 76 25.99 0.13 24.67
CA ALA A 76 26.55 -0.93 23.83
C ALA A 76 25.59 -1.34 22.68
N GLU A 77 24.29 -1.12 22.88
CA GLU A 77 23.24 -1.42 21.91
C GLU A 77 22.27 -0.26 21.76
N ALA A 78 21.76 -0.10 20.54
CA ALA A 78 20.60 0.70 20.23
C ALA A 78 19.63 -0.15 19.39
N ARG A 79 18.34 0.02 19.64
CA ARG A 79 17.28 -0.71 18.92
C ARG A 79 16.27 0.26 18.33
N ALA A 80 15.86 -0.02 17.10
CA ALA A 80 14.75 0.66 16.44
C ALA A 80 13.68 -0.38 16.09
N ASN A 81 12.42 -0.07 16.38
CA ASN A 81 11.31 -0.85 15.87
C ASN A 81 10.75 -0.13 14.63
N LEU A 82 10.69 -0.86 13.52
CA LEU A 82 10.15 -0.38 12.26
C LEU A 82 8.79 -1.05 12.04
N ASN A 83 7.72 -0.26 11.95
CA ASN A 83 6.44 -0.75 11.43
C ASN A 83 6.49 -0.64 9.92
N ILE A 84 6.39 -1.78 9.26
CA ILE A 84 6.52 -1.88 7.81
C ILE A 84 5.21 -2.41 7.25
N ARG A 85 4.73 -1.78 6.17
CA ARG A 85 3.56 -2.23 5.42
C ARG A 85 3.99 -2.46 3.99
N LEU A 86 3.91 -3.73 3.57
CA LEU A 86 4.26 -4.17 2.23
C LEU A 86 3.04 -4.09 1.32
N LEU A 87 3.27 -3.75 0.06
CA LEU A 87 2.27 -3.89 -0.98
C LEU A 87 2.00 -5.39 -1.27
N PRO A 88 0.78 -5.74 -1.70
CA PRO A 88 0.48 -7.11 -2.09
C PRO A 88 1.41 -7.61 -3.20
N GLY A 89 2.10 -8.71 -2.93
CA GLY A 89 3.10 -9.31 -3.81
C GLY A 89 4.54 -9.09 -3.38
N ASP A 90 4.81 -8.10 -2.52
CA ASP A 90 6.12 -7.91 -1.93
C ASP A 90 6.35 -8.84 -0.76
N THR A 91 7.60 -9.21 -0.55
CA THR A 91 7.99 -10.16 0.50
C THR A 91 8.95 -9.54 1.48
N ILE A 92 8.86 -9.98 2.73
CA ILE A 92 9.77 -9.51 3.78
C ILE A 92 11.23 -9.84 3.46
N ASP A 93 11.50 -10.97 2.82
CA ASP A 93 12.87 -11.39 2.48
C ASP A 93 13.53 -10.45 1.47
N VAL A 94 12.78 -10.00 0.45
CA VAL A 94 13.25 -9.02 -0.53
C VAL A 94 13.53 -7.70 0.15
N LEU A 95 12.60 -7.22 0.98
CA LEU A 95 12.79 -5.97 1.72
C LEU A 95 14.00 -6.02 2.66
N LEU A 96 14.18 -7.12 3.40
CA LEU A 96 15.33 -7.28 4.29
C LEU A 96 16.67 -7.27 3.53
N ALA A 97 16.71 -7.91 2.37
CA ALA A 97 17.89 -7.87 1.51
C ALA A 97 18.21 -6.44 1.03
N GLU A 98 17.19 -5.68 0.63
CA GLU A 98 17.35 -4.28 0.22
C GLU A 98 17.78 -3.38 1.39
N LEU A 99 17.17 -3.52 2.56
CA LEU A 99 17.54 -2.77 3.76
C LEU A 99 18.97 -3.09 4.19
N THR A 100 19.36 -4.35 4.17
CA THR A 100 20.74 -4.78 4.49
C THR A 100 21.74 -4.16 3.53
N LYS A 101 21.44 -4.17 2.24
CA LYS A 101 22.27 -3.53 1.22
C LYS A 101 22.34 -2.01 1.38
N LEU A 102 21.24 -1.37 1.71
CA LEU A 102 21.16 0.08 1.89
C LEU A 102 21.94 0.54 3.11
N VAL A 103 21.80 -0.16 4.23
CA VAL A 103 22.49 0.15 5.49
C VAL A 103 24.00 -0.14 5.36
N ASN A 104 24.36 -1.22 4.69
CA ASN A 104 25.75 -1.63 4.43
C ASN A 104 26.67 -1.60 5.68
N ASP A 105 26.13 -1.98 6.83
CA ASP A 105 26.86 -2.07 8.10
C ASP A 105 26.63 -3.46 8.72
N PRO A 106 27.69 -4.30 8.87
CA PRO A 106 27.56 -5.65 9.41
C PRO A 106 27.24 -5.69 10.91
N GLN A 107 27.33 -4.58 11.61
CA GLN A 107 26.95 -4.49 13.03
C GLN A 107 25.44 -4.32 13.21
N ILE A 108 24.71 -3.89 12.17
CA ILE A 108 23.26 -3.74 12.21
C ILE A 108 22.61 -5.07 11.82
N LYS A 109 21.74 -5.56 12.68
CA LYS A 109 20.97 -6.79 12.47
C LYS A 109 19.49 -6.46 12.34
N PHE A 110 18.85 -7.08 11.38
CA PHE A 110 17.41 -7.04 11.20
C PHE A 110 16.78 -8.31 11.77
N GLU A 111 15.75 -8.15 12.58
CA GLU A 111 14.97 -9.25 13.16
C GLU A 111 13.49 -9.03 12.85
N VAL A 112 12.84 -10.03 12.28
CA VAL A 112 11.39 -10.00 12.02
C VAL A 112 10.67 -10.45 13.28
N GLN A 113 9.69 -9.67 13.74
CA GLN A 113 8.88 -10.06 14.89
C GLN A 113 7.92 -11.20 14.50
N GLN A 114 7.60 -12.07 15.46
CA GLN A 114 6.79 -13.27 15.22
C GLN A 114 5.33 -12.97 14.86
N ASP A 115 4.85 -11.77 15.19
CA ASP A 115 3.50 -11.30 14.90
C ASP A 115 3.40 -10.52 13.57
N ALA A 116 4.40 -10.68 12.70
CA ALA A 116 4.36 -10.11 11.36
C ALA A 116 3.05 -10.52 10.65
N GLY A 117 2.38 -9.53 10.08
CA GLY A 117 1.10 -9.73 9.41
C GLY A 117 1.19 -10.71 8.23
N LEU A 118 0.05 -11.29 7.88
CA LEU A 118 -0.04 -12.27 6.81
C LEU A 118 0.00 -11.60 5.42
N ALA A 119 0.89 -12.07 4.56
CA ALA A 119 0.89 -11.73 3.15
C ALA A 119 -0.20 -12.55 2.43
N ALA A 120 -1.34 -11.93 2.17
CA ALA A 120 -2.46 -12.55 1.45
C ALA A 120 -2.58 -11.95 0.03
N PRO A 121 -2.89 -12.77 -0.98
CA PRO A 121 -3.12 -12.26 -2.32
C PRO A 121 -4.37 -11.36 -2.35
N PRO A 122 -4.50 -10.44 -3.31
CA PRO A 122 -5.73 -9.69 -3.50
C PRO A 122 -6.87 -10.61 -3.98
N SER A 123 -8.13 -10.23 -3.71
CA SER A 123 -9.28 -10.89 -4.33
C SER A 123 -9.33 -10.59 -5.82
N SER A 124 -9.77 -11.56 -6.61
CA SER A 124 -9.92 -11.41 -8.07
C SER A 124 -11.04 -10.42 -8.40
N LEU A 125 -10.86 -9.60 -9.42
CA LEU A 125 -11.92 -8.75 -9.98
C LEU A 125 -12.81 -9.50 -10.98
N GLU A 126 -12.46 -10.75 -11.33
CA GLU A 126 -13.13 -11.58 -12.32
C GLU A 126 -14.12 -12.57 -11.65
N THR A 127 -14.89 -12.10 -10.66
CA THR A 127 -15.87 -12.95 -9.97
C THR A 127 -17.29 -12.42 -10.14
N ASP A 128 -18.27 -13.33 -10.12
CA ASP A 128 -19.70 -12.96 -10.15
C ASP A 128 -20.07 -12.05 -8.97
N LEU A 129 -19.43 -12.25 -7.81
CA LEU A 129 -19.64 -11.43 -6.63
C LEU A 129 -19.17 -10.00 -6.89
N TYR A 130 -17.95 -9.80 -7.42
CA TYR A 130 -17.45 -8.47 -7.75
C TYR A 130 -18.30 -7.77 -8.83
N ALA A 131 -18.70 -8.50 -9.87
CA ALA A 131 -19.59 -8.00 -10.90
C ALA A 131 -20.96 -7.57 -10.34
N THR A 132 -21.51 -8.37 -9.42
CA THR A 132 -22.78 -8.06 -8.74
C THR A 132 -22.65 -6.83 -7.85
N ILE A 133 -21.59 -6.73 -7.05
CA ILE A 133 -21.29 -5.56 -6.22
C ILE A 133 -21.21 -4.31 -7.09
N SER A 134 -20.45 -4.36 -8.18
CA SER A 134 -20.29 -3.25 -9.11
C SER A 134 -21.62 -2.79 -9.72
N LYS A 135 -22.46 -3.73 -10.15
CA LYS A 135 -23.77 -3.45 -10.70
C LYS A 135 -24.71 -2.80 -9.69
N VAL A 136 -24.76 -3.35 -8.46
CA VAL A 136 -25.62 -2.81 -7.40
C VAL A 136 -25.14 -1.42 -6.96
N ALA A 137 -23.84 -1.25 -6.76
CA ALA A 137 -23.25 0.04 -6.39
C ALA A 137 -23.56 1.11 -7.46
N SER A 138 -23.34 0.80 -8.72
CA SER A 138 -23.65 1.72 -9.82
C SER A 138 -25.14 2.13 -9.84
N ALA A 139 -26.05 1.18 -9.64
CA ALA A 139 -27.48 1.45 -9.59
C ALA A 139 -27.91 2.34 -8.40
N GLN A 140 -27.21 2.22 -7.27
CA GLN A 140 -27.51 3.00 -6.05
C GLN A 140 -26.87 4.40 -6.06
N PHE A 141 -25.77 4.59 -6.75
CA PHE A 141 -24.96 5.82 -6.71
C PHE A 141 -24.87 6.50 -8.08
N ALA A 142 -26.00 6.83 -8.66
CA ALA A 142 -26.11 7.64 -9.89
C ALA A 142 -25.23 7.17 -11.06
N ASN A 143 -25.14 5.85 -11.26
CA ASN A 143 -24.28 5.19 -12.24
C ASN A 143 -22.76 5.40 -12.02
N ALA A 144 -22.35 5.74 -10.81
CA ALA A 144 -20.92 5.80 -10.49
C ALA A 144 -20.26 4.44 -10.69
N PRO A 145 -19.06 4.38 -11.26
CA PRO A 145 -18.31 3.14 -11.38
C PRO A 145 -17.82 2.65 -10.02
N ALA A 146 -17.85 1.34 -9.79
CA ALA A 146 -17.19 0.74 -8.66
C ALA A 146 -15.70 0.58 -8.97
N LEU A 147 -14.85 1.25 -8.21
CA LEU A 147 -13.40 1.14 -8.35
C LEU A 147 -12.83 0.15 -7.33
N PRO A 148 -11.92 -0.75 -7.76
CA PRO A 148 -11.24 -1.62 -6.82
C PRO A 148 -10.26 -0.78 -5.99
N PHE A 149 -10.38 -0.90 -4.67
CA PHE A 149 -9.56 -0.11 -3.75
C PHE A 149 -8.69 -1.03 -2.90
N MET A 150 -7.42 -0.67 -2.74
CA MET A 150 -6.52 -1.35 -1.82
C MET A 150 -6.57 -0.68 -0.45
N SER A 151 -7.15 -1.35 0.55
CA SER A 151 -7.10 -0.88 1.93
C SER A 151 -5.65 -0.91 2.43
N THR A 152 -5.20 0.19 3.01
CA THR A 152 -3.88 0.32 3.65
C THR A 152 -3.87 -0.19 5.10
N GLY A 153 -5.05 -0.60 5.62
CA GLY A 153 -5.24 -1.23 6.93
C GLY A 153 -5.33 -2.75 6.84
N ALA A 154 -5.14 -3.42 7.98
CA ALA A 154 -5.39 -4.85 8.10
C ALA A 154 -6.90 -5.13 8.11
N THR A 155 -7.30 -6.26 7.52
CA THR A 155 -8.69 -6.75 7.53
C THR A 155 -8.72 -8.27 7.70
N ASP A 156 -9.80 -8.81 8.29
CA ASP A 156 -10.02 -10.25 8.39
C ASP A 156 -10.13 -10.95 7.02
N SER A 157 -10.40 -10.18 5.97
CA SER A 157 -10.40 -10.67 4.59
C SER A 157 -9.07 -11.30 4.17
N ALA A 158 -7.94 -10.91 4.78
CA ALA A 158 -6.66 -11.54 4.52
C ALA A 158 -6.66 -13.03 4.88
N GLN A 159 -7.26 -13.38 6.04
CA GLN A 159 -7.40 -14.77 6.48
C GLN A 159 -8.24 -15.58 5.49
N LEU A 160 -9.36 -15.03 5.05
CA LEU A 160 -10.23 -15.69 4.06
C LEU A 160 -9.50 -15.94 2.74
N ARG A 161 -8.76 -14.96 2.25
CA ARG A 161 -8.01 -15.07 0.99
C ARG A 161 -6.89 -16.11 1.05
N LEU A 162 -6.24 -16.30 2.18
CA LEU A 162 -5.26 -17.38 2.39
C LEU A 162 -5.89 -18.78 2.24
N HIS A 163 -7.18 -18.89 2.46
CA HIS A 163 -7.96 -20.12 2.24
C HIS A 163 -8.71 -20.13 0.89
N ASN A 164 -8.26 -19.31 -0.07
CA ASN A 164 -8.87 -19.19 -1.41
C ASN A 164 -10.34 -18.70 -1.40
N VAL A 165 -10.77 -18.03 -0.33
CA VAL A 165 -12.10 -17.41 -0.28
C VAL A 165 -11.99 -15.97 -0.77
N GLN A 166 -12.75 -15.62 -1.81
CA GLN A 166 -12.81 -14.25 -2.31
C GLN A 166 -13.57 -13.36 -1.33
N ALA A 167 -12.92 -12.30 -0.85
CA ALA A 167 -13.49 -11.40 0.16
C ALA A 167 -13.26 -9.94 -0.24
N TYR A 168 -14.35 -9.17 -0.29
CA TYR A 168 -14.37 -7.77 -0.66
C TYR A 168 -14.90 -6.94 0.50
N GLY A 169 -14.16 -5.89 0.87
CA GLY A 169 -14.66 -4.84 1.74
C GLY A 169 -15.46 -3.82 0.95
N LEU A 170 -16.51 -3.30 1.53
CA LEU A 170 -17.33 -2.24 0.93
C LEU A 170 -17.34 -1.04 1.86
N VAL A 171 -17.22 0.15 1.27
CA VAL A 171 -17.49 1.42 1.96
C VAL A 171 -18.77 2.00 1.35
N PRO A 172 -19.95 1.61 1.86
CA PRO A 172 -21.23 1.94 1.23
C PRO A 172 -21.73 3.35 1.56
N PHE A 173 -20.90 4.17 2.20
CA PHE A 173 -21.25 5.53 2.63
C PHE A 173 -20.33 6.55 1.94
N PRO A 174 -20.85 7.77 1.64
CA PRO A 174 -19.98 8.88 1.24
C PRO A 174 -18.93 9.14 2.32
N VAL A 175 -17.67 9.20 1.91
CA VAL A 175 -16.55 9.58 2.79
C VAL A 175 -16.09 10.95 2.34
N THR A 176 -16.09 11.92 3.26
CA THR A 176 -15.46 13.22 3.04
C THR A 176 -14.04 13.14 3.59
N GLU A 177 -13.06 13.54 2.78
CA GLU A 177 -11.66 13.71 3.21
C GLU A 177 -11.53 14.88 4.20
#